data_f15ecd69a437df224c4ef2d87b928209
#
_entry.id   f15ecd69a437df224c4ef2d87b928209
#
_cell.length_a   1.000
_cell.length_b   1.000
_cell.length_c   1.000
_cell.angle_alpha   90.00
_cell.angle_beta   90.00
_cell.angle_gamma   90.00
#
_symmetry.space_group_name_H-M   'P 1'
#
loop_
_entity.id
_entity.type
_entity.pdbx_description
1 polymer ?
#
loop_
_entity_poly.entity_id
_entity_poly.type
_entity_poly.pdbx_seq_one_letter_code
_entity_poly.pdbx_strand_id
1 'polypeptide(L)'
;QEMSQTQDTGERLQLFRAKETIYCWYSDEALSGYINAAAVSFGEQNKVRVIPVLTSDSEYLEAVNQETLHSAQIPDIYLLSSDSLEKAYLAGLATKVPDTEGICDTDHFSRAALAAVTYDDKIIGYPVYFDTSALVYNEDYLRTWATQQAEKELSGSSDNDEPVGEGEEIIEEDSLPEDQTTDQVTADEATVNALAEQYFAKALPSTV
;
A
#
# COMPACT_ATOMS: atom_id res chain seq x y z
N GLN A 1 66.80 -6.68 -35.08
CA GLN A 1 66.24 -6.82 -33.72
C GLN A 1 65.39 -5.61 -33.39
N GLU A 2 64.21 -5.57 -33.97
CA GLU A 2 63.15 -4.62 -33.55
C GLU A 2 61.83 -5.35 -33.86
N MET A 3 61.28 -5.96 -32.86
CA MET A 3 59.86 -6.33 -32.83
C MET A 3 59.55 -6.88 -31.42
N SER A 4 58.86 -6.14 -30.64
CA SER A 4 58.02 -6.57 -29.51
C SER A 4 57.82 -5.45 -28.47
N GLN A 5 57.06 -4.43 -28.81
CA GLN A 5 56.57 -3.49 -27.78
C GLN A 5 55.25 -2.80 -28.15
N THR A 6 54.36 -3.42 -28.91
CA THR A 6 53.12 -2.74 -29.29
C THR A 6 51.82 -3.51 -28.96
N GLN A 7 51.88 -4.54 -28.10
CA GLN A 7 50.65 -5.27 -27.71
C GLN A 7 50.17 -5.06 -26.25
N ASP A 8 50.97 -4.38 -25.40
CA ASP A 8 50.60 -4.24 -23.96
C ASP A 8 49.85 -2.95 -23.62
N THR A 9 49.66 -2.04 -24.56
CA THR A 9 48.97 -0.76 -24.30
C THR A 9 47.47 -0.84 -24.44
N GLY A 10 46.94 -1.81 -25.21
CA GLY A 10 45.50 -1.96 -25.45
C GLY A 10 44.74 -2.60 -24.32
N GLU A 11 45.33 -3.57 -23.64
CA GLU A 11 44.67 -4.25 -22.52
C GLU A 11 44.67 -3.41 -21.24
N ARG A 12 45.68 -2.59 -21.00
CA ARG A 12 45.71 -1.67 -19.84
C ARG A 12 44.71 -0.54 -19.95
N LEU A 13 44.34 -0.10 -21.14
CA LEU A 13 43.31 0.93 -21.33
C LEU A 13 41.88 0.41 -21.09
N GLN A 14 41.64 -0.90 -21.19
CA GLN A 14 40.34 -1.48 -20.85
C GLN A 14 40.11 -1.61 -19.36
N LEU A 15 41.16 -1.65 -18.52
CA LEU A 15 41.06 -1.73 -17.07
C LEU A 15 40.57 -0.43 -16.40
N PHE A 16 40.57 0.69 -17.13
CA PHE A 16 40.13 2.00 -16.63
C PHE A 16 38.85 2.52 -17.30
N ARG A 17 38.07 1.66 -17.96
CA ARG A 17 36.76 2.07 -18.39
C ARG A 17 35.92 2.31 -17.17
N ALA A 18 35.54 3.56 -16.93
CA ALA A 18 34.66 3.91 -15.83
C ALA A 18 33.42 3.03 -15.93
N LYS A 19 33.11 2.29 -14.86
CA LYS A 19 31.86 1.53 -14.80
C LYS A 19 30.72 2.53 -14.96
N GLU A 20 29.78 2.21 -15.83
CA GLU A 20 28.53 2.95 -15.95
C GLU A 20 27.87 3.03 -14.57
N THR A 21 27.45 4.22 -14.19
CA THR A 21 26.87 4.46 -12.87
C THR A 21 25.38 4.67 -13.01
N ILE A 22 24.60 3.97 -12.19
CA ILE A 22 23.15 4.04 -12.09
C ILE A 22 22.80 4.57 -10.70
N TYR A 23 22.06 5.66 -10.64
CA TYR A 23 21.54 6.22 -9.39
C TYR A 23 20.14 5.68 -9.12
N CYS A 24 19.96 5.00 -7.98
CA CYS A 24 18.68 4.44 -7.55
C CYS A 24 18.19 5.20 -6.31
N TRP A 25 17.18 6.03 -6.48
CA TRP A 25 16.63 6.83 -5.39
C TRP A 25 15.46 6.14 -4.69
N TYR A 26 15.35 6.31 -3.38
CA TYR A 26 14.26 5.78 -2.56
C TYR A 26 14.10 6.62 -1.29
N SER A 27 12.90 6.59 -0.67
CA SER A 27 12.60 7.37 0.54
C SER A 27 12.35 6.52 1.78
N ASP A 28 12.04 5.22 1.61
CA ASP A 28 11.79 4.33 2.73
C ASP A 28 13.09 3.74 3.30
N GLU A 29 13.50 4.21 4.50
CA GLU A 29 14.71 3.73 5.18
C GLU A 29 14.67 2.22 5.47
N ALA A 30 13.48 1.64 5.69
CA ALA A 30 13.34 0.20 5.95
C ALA A 30 13.83 -0.67 4.77
N LEU A 31 13.82 -0.13 3.56
CA LEU A 31 14.30 -0.80 2.35
C LEU A 31 15.82 -0.74 2.17
N SER A 32 16.53 0.06 2.96
CA SER A 32 17.97 0.33 2.75
C SER A 32 18.80 -0.95 2.70
N GLY A 33 18.54 -1.90 3.59
CA GLY A 33 19.26 -3.18 3.60
C GLY A 33 19.07 -3.97 2.31
N TYR A 34 17.84 -4.06 1.84
CA TYR A 34 17.49 -4.77 0.60
C TYR A 34 18.07 -4.08 -0.63
N ILE A 35 17.87 -2.78 -0.77
CA ILE A 35 18.33 -2.00 -1.93
C ILE A 35 19.84 -2.01 -2.04
N ASN A 36 20.58 -1.87 -0.92
CA ASN A 36 22.03 -1.95 -0.93
C ASN A 36 22.53 -3.34 -1.36
N ALA A 37 21.93 -4.41 -0.85
CA ALA A 37 22.29 -5.77 -1.25
C ALA A 37 22.01 -6.03 -2.74
N ALA A 38 20.85 -5.60 -3.23
CA ALA A 38 20.47 -5.70 -4.64
C ALA A 38 21.42 -4.89 -5.54
N ALA A 39 21.79 -3.67 -5.15
CA ALA A 39 22.71 -2.81 -5.88
C ALA A 39 24.11 -3.45 -6.03
N VAL A 40 24.62 -4.07 -4.97
CA VAL A 40 25.92 -4.79 -5.01
C VAL A 40 25.83 -5.99 -5.94
N SER A 41 24.82 -6.85 -5.73
CA SER A 41 24.64 -8.08 -6.51
C SER A 41 24.46 -7.79 -8.01
N PHE A 42 23.59 -6.85 -8.35
CA PHE A 42 23.35 -6.45 -9.74
C PHE A 42 24.60 -5.80 -10.36
N GLY A 43 25.29 -4.94 -9.61
CA GLY A 43 26.47 -4.25 -10.05
C GLY A 43 27.64 -5.19 -10.37
N GLU A 44 27.80 -6.26 -9.59
CA GLU A 44 28.81 -7.30 -9.84
C GLU A 44 28.48 -8.12 -11.07
N GLN A 45 27.23 -8.55 -11.22
CA GLN A 45 26.76 -9.38 -12.33
C GLN A 45 26.84 -8.64 -13.66
N ASN A 46 26.50 -7.34 -13.70
CA ASN A 46 26.38 -6.55 -14.91
C ASN A 46 27.56 -5.61 -15.16
N LYS A 47 28.56 -5.61 -14.28
CA LYS A 47 29.77 -4.75 -14.36
C LYS A 47 29.45 -3.25 -14.37
N VAL A 48 28.35 -2.86 -13.75
CA VAL A 48 27.91 -1.48 -13.54
C VAL A 48 28.08 -1.08 -12.07
N ARG A 49 27.98 0.20 -11.77
CA ARG A 49 27.98 0.70 -10.41
C ARG A 49 26.58 1.23 -10.09
N VAL A 50 25.87 0.57 -9.20
CA VAL A 50 24.59 1.08 -8.69
C VAL A 50 24.83 1.83 -7.40
N ILE A 51 24.33 3.06 -7.30
CA ILE A 51 24.43 3.93 -6.14
C ILE A 51 23.02 4.17 -5.59
N PRO A 52 22.66 3.51 -4.49
CA PRO A 52 21.43 3.82 -3.77
C PRO A 52 21.52 5.19 -3.10
N VAL A 53 20.47 6.00 -3.22
CA VAL A 53 20.36 7.33 -2.63
C VAL A 53 19.09 7.40 -1.80
N LEU A 54 19.25 7.42 -0.46
CA LEU A 54 18.12 7.63 0.44
C LEU A 54 17.79 9.13 0.48
N THR A 55 16.56 9.47 0.18
CA THR A 55 16.05 10.84 0.11
C THR A 55 14.91 11.01 1.12
N SER A 56 14.64 12.23 1.58
CA SER A 56 13.51 12.50 2.45
C SER A 56 12.19 12.18 1.76
N ASP A 57 11.24 11.62 2.50
CA ASP A 57 9.90 11.29 2.01
C ASP A 57 9.05 12.56 1.75
N SER A 58 9.30 13.62 2.51
CA SER A 58 8.61 14.90 2.28
C SER A 58 9.06 15.51 0.96
N GLU A 59 8.08 15.79 0.09
CA GLU A 59 8.31 16.38 -1.23
C GLU A 59 9.22 15.54 -2.15
N TYR A 60 9.24 14.20 -1.95
CA TYR A 60 10.13 13.30 -2.68
C TYR A 60 10.04 13.45 -4.21
N LEU A 61 8.82 13.48 -4.75
CA LEU A 61 8.62 13.66 -6.20
C LEU A 61 9.10 15.02 -6.69
N GLU A 62 8.96 16.07 -5.88
CA GLU A 62 9.50 17.39 -6.20
C GLU A 62 11.04 17.39 -6.18
N ALA A 63 11.65 16.68 -5.23
CA ALA A 63 13.10 16.50 -5.20
C ALA A 63 13.61 15.79 -6.46
N VAL A 64 12.94 14.72 -6.91
CA VAL A 64 13.24 14.03 -8.18
C VAL A 64 13.15 15.00 -9.35
N ASN A 65 12.08 15.81 -9.41
CA ASN A 65 11.89 16.78 -10.48
C ASN A 65 12.98 17.86 -10.49
N GLN A 66 13.33 18.42 -9.34
CA GLN A 66 14.36 19.45 -9.23
C GLN A 66 15.76 18.93 -9.63
N GLU A 67 16.13 17.73 -9.16
CA GLU A 67 17.42 17.16 -9.50
C GLU A 67 17.52 16.79 -10.99
N THR A 68 16.42 16.39 -11.62
CA THR A 68 16.37 16.14 -13.07
C THR A 68 16.71 17.40 -13.88
N LEU A 69 16.48 18.60 -13.33
CA LEU A 69 16.75 19.85 -14.00
C LEU A 69 18.16 20.42 -13.72
N HIS A 70 18.80 20.07 -12.60
CA HIS A 70 19.94 20.83 -12.10
C HIS A 70 21.15 20.01 -11.63
N SER A 71 21.08 18.67 -11.56
CA SER A 71 22.11 17.86 -10.92
C SER A 71 22.94 16.98 -11.85
N ALA A 72 24.16 16.65 -11.40
CA ALA A 72 24.97 15.60 -11.98
C ALA A 72 24.64 14.17 -11.48
N GLN A 73 23.73 14.05 -10.52
CA GLN A 73 23.31 12.79 -9.91
C GLN A 73 21.80 12.56 -10.13
N ILE A 74 21.37 12.78 -11.35
CA ILE A 74 19.99 12.54 -11.76
C ILE A 74 19.62 11.08 -11.45
N PRO A 75 18.47 10.79 -10.82
CA PRO A 75 18.04 9.43 -10.64
C PRO A 75 17.74 8.74 -11.98
N ASP A 76 18.40 7.62 -12.22
CA ASP A 76 18.10 6.75 -13.37
C ASP A 76 16.89 5.86 -13.08
N ILE A 77 16.77 5.47 -11.80
CA ILE A 77 15.66 4.67 -11.25
C ILE A 77 15.26 5.29 -9.92
N TYR A 78 13.99 5.31 -9.63
CA TYR A 78 13.51 5.71 -8.31
C TYR A 78 12.26 4.94 -7.88
N LEU A 79 12.17 4.66 -6.58
CA LEU A 79 11.02 4.05 -5.97
C LEU A 79 9.98 5.12 -5.67
N LEU A 80 8.72 4.82 -5.96
CA LEU A 80 7.62 5.74 -5.81
C LEU A 80 6.40 5.01 -5.26
N SER A 81 5.62 5.66 -4.42
CA SER A 81 4.32 5.18 -3.98
C SER A 81 3.31 5.25 -5.13
N SER A 82 2.40 4.27 -5.22
CA SER A 82 1.44 4.16 -6.33
C SER A 82 0.48 5.34 -6.41
N ASP A 83 0.17 6.01 -5.31
CA ASP A 83 -0.68 7.21 -5.25
C ASP A 83 -0.03 8.45 -5.87
N SER A 84 1.31 8.46 -6.01
CA SER A 84 2.07 9.51 -6.68
C SER A 84 2.43 9.18 -8.15
N LEU A 85 2.08 7.97 -8.60
CA LEU A 85 2.50 7.46 -9.91
C LEU A 85 1.88 8.23 -11.08
N GLU A 86 0.59 8.53 -11.00
CA GLU A 86 -0.10 9.36 -11.99
C GLU A 86 0.52 10.75 -12.11
N LYS A 87 0.81 11.38 -10.98
CA LYS A 87 1.46 12.69 -10.94
C LYS A 87 2.85 12.66 -11.58
N ALA A 88 3.63 11.59 -11.31
CA ALA A 88 4.94 11.40 -11.94
C ALA A 88 4.83 11.23 -13.47
N TYR A 89 3.86 10.47 -13.94
CA TYR A 89 3.63 10.28 -15.38
C TYR A 89 3.22 11.58 -16.06
N LEU A 90 2.26 12.32 -15.49
CA LEU A 90 1.80 13.60 -16.05
C LEU A 90 2.90 14.67 -16.04
N ALA A 91 3.81 14.63 -15.07
CA ALA A 91 4.97 15.52 -15.01
C ALA A 91 6.12 15.10 -15.96
N GLY A 92 5.98 13.99 -16.69
CA GLY A 92 7.03 13.47 -17.57
C GLY A 92 8.21 12.82 -16.84
N LEU A 93 8.06 12.53 -15.56
CA LEU A 93 9.08 11.89 -14.73
C LEU A 93 9.01 10.36 -14.79
N ALA A 94 7.89 9.80 -15.20
CA ALA A 94 7.70 8.37 -15.44
C ALA A 94 7.21 8.13 -16.86
N THR A 95 7.55 6.98 -17.43
CA THR A 95 7.15 6.60 -18.78
C THR A 95 6.78 5.11 -18.83
N LYS A 96 6.18 4.69 -19.94
CA LYS A 96 5.86 3.27 -20.11
C LYS A 96 7.11 2.40 -19.95
N VAL A 97 6.99 1.38 -19.11
CA VAL A 97 8.03 0.36 -18.92
C VAL A 97 8.20 -0.45 -20.22
N PRO A 98 9.43 -0.66 -20.70
CA PRO A 98 9.67 -1.42 -21.94
C PRO A 98 9.33 -2.91 -21.83
N ASP A 99 9.33 -3.50 -20.62
CA ASP A 99 9.01 -4.89 -20.32
C ASP A 99 9.57 -5.91 -21.36
N THR A 100 10.85 -5.78 -21.66
CA THR A 100 11.53 -6.59 -22.68
C THR A 100 11.59 -8.08 -22.32
N GLU A 101 11.50 -8.40 -21.04
CA GLU A 101 11.53 -9.78 -20.51
C GLU A 101 10.14 -10.36 -20.32
N GLY A 102 9.07 -9.55 -20.46
CA GLY A 102 7.70 -10.00 -20.32
C GLY A 102 7.33 -10.42 -18.90
N ILE A 103 7.89 -9.74 -17.89
CA ILE A 103 7.65 -10.06 -16.48
C ILE A 103 6.45 -9.30 -15.87
N CYS A 104 5.90 -8.31 -16.58
CA CYS A 104 4.75 -7.53 -16.12
C CYS A 104 3.42 -8.25 -16.36
N ASP A 105 3.27 -9.44 -15.84
CA ASP A 105 2.09 -10.29 -15.98
C ASP A 105 1.62 -10.88 -14.65
N THR A 106 0.52 -11.63 -14.68
CA THR A 106 -0.09 -12.24 -13.49
C THR A 106 0.62 -13.50 -13.00
N ASP A 107 1.61 -14.00 -13.71
CA ASP A 107 2.44 -15.12 -13.28
C ASP A 107 3.55 -14.62 -12.34
N HIS A 108 3.98 -13.36 -12.51
CA HIS A 108 5.03 -12.74 -11.71
C HIS A 108 4.48 -11.80 -10.63
N PHE A 109 3.37 -11.09 -10.90
CA PHE A 109 2.79 -10.10 -9.99
C PHE A 109 1.30 -10.33 -9.75
N SER A 110 0.80 -9.98 -8.56
CA SER A 110 -0.63 -9.99 -8.31
C SER A 110 -1.36 -8.98 -9.20
N ARG A 111 -2.64 -9.24 -9.52
CA ARG A 111 -3.48 -8.31 -10.28
C ARG A 111 -3.55 -6.92 -9.65
N ALA A 112 -3.63 -6.87 -8.31
CA ALA A 112 -3.67 -5.61 -7.58
C ALA A 112 -2.36 -4.82 -7.75
N ALA A 113 -1.20 -5.49 -7.70
CA ALA A 113 0.09 -4.85 -7.91
C ALA A 113 0.24 -4.30 -9.34
N LEU A 114 -0.19 -5.07 -10.35
CA LEU A 114 -0.17 -4.59 -11.74
C LEU A 114 -1.13 -3.43 -11.97
N ALA A 115 -2.33 -3.49 -11.38
CA ALA A 115 -3.29 -2.38 -11.46
C ALA A 115 -2.74 -1.10 -10.82
N ALA A 116 -2.03 -1.22 -9.71
CA ALA A 116 -1.43 -0.07 -9.00
C ALA A 116 -0.31 0.64 -9.79
N VAL A 117 0.32 -0.03 -10.75
CA VAL A 117 1.37 0.55 -11.61
C VAL A 117 0.90 0.81 -13.05
N THR A 118 -0.40 0.65 -13.31
CA THR A 118 -1.01 0.88 -14.63
C THR A 118 -1.72 2.23 -14.65
N TYR A 119 -1.39 3.07 -15.61
CA TYR A 119 -2.06 4.32 -15.89
C TYR A 119 -2.31 4.46 -17.40
N ASP A 120 -3.53 4.84 -17.79
CA ASP A 120 -3.93 4.99 -19.20
C ASP A 120 -3.57 3.75 -20.06
N ASP A 121 -3.92 2.56 -19.54
CA ASP A 121 -3.61 1.25 -20.15
C ASP A 121 -2.10 0.98 -20.40
N LYS A 122 -1.24 1.69 -19.68
CA LYS A 122 0.22 1.52 -19.76
C LYS A 122 0.77 1.15 -18.39
N ILE A 123 1.62 0.16 -18.35
CA ILE A 123 2.44 -0.14 -17.17
C ILE A 123 3.57 0.88 -17.14
N ILE A 124 3.63 1.70 -16.09
CA ILE A 124 4.58 2.81 -15.95
C ILE A 124 5.57 2.63 -14.80
N GLY A 125 5.57 1.46 -14.18
CA GLY A 125 6.52 1.07 -13.14
C GLY A 125 6.52 -0.43 -12.92
N TYR A 126 7.56 -0.95 -12.29
CA TYR A 126 7.58 -2.33 -11.79
C TYR A 126 7.12 -2.35 -10.34
N PRO A 127 6.18 -3.23 -9.95
CA PRO A 127 5.86 -3.41 -8.55
C PRO A 127 7.07 -3.93 -7.77
N VAL A 128 7.42 -3.31 -6.65
CA VAL A 128 8.55 -3.75 -5.80
C VAL A 128 8.04 -4.45 -4.56
N TYR A 129 7.13 -3.80 -3.83
CA TYR A 129 6.43 -4.36 -2.68
C TYR A 129 5.07 -3.65 -2.55
N PHE A 130 4.18 -4.21 -1.76
CA PHE A 130 2.93 -3.54 -1.43
C PHE A 130 2.65 -3.67 0.07
N ASP A 131 2.01 -2.64 0.59
CA ASP A 131 1.47 -2.59 1.93
C ASP A 131 -0.04 -2.41 1.84
N THR A 132 -0.78 -2.90 2.82
CA THR A 132 -2.23 -2.78 2.85
C THR A 132 -2.69 -2.34 4.23
N SER A 133 -3.60 -1.37 4.25
CA SER A 133 -4.34 -1.06 5.45
C SER A 133 -5.57 -1.94 5.52
N ALA A 134 -5.79 -2.58 6.65
CA ALA A 134 -6.96 -3.41 6.90
C ALA A 134 -7.75 -2.87 8.09
N LEU A 135 -9.06 -2.84 7.95
CA LEU A 135 -9.95 -2.60 9.05
C LEU A 135 -10.19 -3.93 9.78
N VAL A 136 -9.80 -3.98 11.04
CA VAL A 136 -10.07 -5.13 11.91
C VAL A 136 -11.27 -4.79 12.79
N TYR A 137 -12.26 -5.64 12.83
CA TYR A 137 -13.43 -5.47 13.66
C TYR A 137 -13.71 -6.75 14.47
N ASN A 138 -14.37 -6.59 15.62
CA ASN A 138 -14.84 -7.72 16.41
C ASN A 138 -16.21 -8.16 15.87
N GLU A 139 -16.26 -9.34 15.25
CA GLU A 139 -17.48 -9.86 14.63
C GLU A 139 -18.57 -10.14 15.66
N ASP A 140 -18.24 -10.71 16.82
CA ASP A 140 -19.21 -11.04 17.86
C ASP A 140 -19.85 -9.78 18.42
N TYR A 141 -19.04 -8.74 18.65
CA TYR A 141 -19.55 -7.44 19.10
C TYR A 141 -20.48 -6.81 18.06
N LEU A 142 -20.10 -6.85 16.79
CA LEU A 142 -20.91 -6.27 15.71
C LEU A 142 -22.22 -7.05 15.51
N ARG A 143 -22.19 -8.37 15.63
CA ARG A 143 -23.40 -9.21 15.59
C ARG A 143 -24.31 -8.94 16.77
N THR A 144 -23.77 -8.83 17.98
CA THR A 144 -24.54 -8.47 19.19
C THR A 144 -25.21 -7.11 19.00
N TRP A 145 -24.47 -6.12 18.52
CA TRP A 145 -25.02 -4.80 18.21
C TRP A 145 -26.15 -4.88 17.18
N ALA A 146 -25.94 -5.64 16.10
CA ALA A 146 -26.95 -5.80 15.05
C ALA A 146 -28.25 -6.44 15.57
N THR A 147 -28.15 -7.45 16.45
CA THR A 147 -29.31 -8.07 17.11
C THR A 147 -30.03 -7.06 17.99
N GLN A 148 -29.33 -6.28 18.80
CA GLN A 148 -29.92 -5.24 19.63
C GLN A 148 -30.64 -4.16 18.81
N GLN A 149 -30.08 -3.78 17.66
CA GLN A 149 -30.76 -2.83 16.75
C GLN A 149 -32.05 -3.42 16.16
N ALA A 150 -32.02 -4.70 15.76
CA ALA A 150 -33.20 -5.39 15.25
C ALA A 150 -34.31 -5.50 16.31
N GLU A 151 -33.97 -5.86 17.53
CA GLU A 151 -34.90 -5.93 18.67
C GLU A 151 -35.49 -4.54 18.98
N LYS A 152 -34.66 -3.51 18.97
CA LYS A 152 -35.06 -2.13 19.23
C LYS A 152 -36.05 -1.63 18.16
N GLU A 153 -35.79 -1.89 16.91
CA GLU A 153 -36.70 -1.54 15.79
C GLU A 153 -38.04 -2.27 15.91
N LEU A 154 -38.02 -3.57 16.19
CA LEU A 154 -39.24 -4.39 16.29
C LEU A 154 -40.04 -4.09 17.57
N SER A 155 -39.43 -3.63 18.64
CA SER A 155 -40.10 -3.20 19.87
C SER A 155 -40.69 -1.79 19.78
N GLY A 156 -40.49 -1.06 18.70
CA GLY A 156 -41.02 0.29 18.49
C GLY A 156 -40.36 1.38 19.35
N SER A 157 -39.22 1.10 19.99
CA SER A 157 -38.45 2.09 20.75
C SER A 157 -37.56 2.91 19.83
N SER A 158 -38.08 4.04 19.37
CA SER A 158 -37.28 5.02 18.59
C SER A 158 -36.60 5.98 19.54
N ASP A 159 -35.40 5.66 20.00
CA ASP A 159 -34.53 6.63 20.62
C ASP A 159 -33.33 6.90 19.69
N ASN A 160 -33.22 8.19 19.31
CA ASN A 160 -32.05 8.73 18.64
C ASN A 160 -30.88 8.83 19.64
N ASP A 161 -30.13 7.75 19.84
CA ASP A 161 -28.86 7.82 20.55
C ASP A 161 -27.74 7.34 19.64
N GLU A 162 -26.87 8.29 19.28
CA GLU A 162 -25.55 8.02 18.71
C GLU A 162 -24.68 7.23 19.72
N PRO A 163 -23.74 6.39 19.24
CA PRO A 163 -22.89 5.60 20.14
C PRO A 163 -21.96 6.50 20.93
N VAL A 164 -22.24 6.66 22.22
CA VAL A 164 -21.33 7.27 23.19
C VAL A 164 -20.33 6.22 23.64
N GLY A 165 -19.04 6.53 23.44
CA GLY A 165 -17.94 5.70 23.92
C GLY A 165 -17.79 5.69 25.44
N GLU A 166 -17.26 4.57 25.89
CA GLU A 166 -16.58 4.26 27.14
C GLU A 166 -16.94 5.03 28.43
N GLY A 167 -17.44 4.29 29.37
CA GLY A 167 -17.54 4.69 30.77
C GLY A 167 -18.14 3.57 31.61
N GLU A 168 -17.27 2.79 32.27
CA GLU A 168 -17.68 1.85 33.32
C GLU A 168 -18.40 2.60 34.43
N GLU A 169 -19.65 2.27 34.70
CA GLU A 169 -20.25 2.50 36.01
C GLU A 169 -21.09 1.30 36.44
N ILE A 170 -20.61 0.71 37.54
CA ILE A 170 -21.27 -0.32 38.32
C ILE A 170 -22.47 0.32 38.98
N ILE A 171 -23.68 -0.17 38.74
CA ILE A 171 -24.86 0.23 39.51
C ILE A 171 -25.40 -0.98 40.24
N GLU A 172 -25.45 -0.83 41.59
CA GLU A 172 -25.98 -1.76 42.59
C GLU A 172 -27.48 -2.03 42.38
N GLU A 173 -27.87 -3.29 42.71
CA GLU A 173 -29.24 -3.74 42.90
C GLU A 173 -29.98 -2.90 43.96
N ASP A 174 -31.15 -2.38 43.64
CA ASP A 174 -32.33 -2.58 44.50
C ASP A 174 -33.64 -2.09 43.85
N SER A 175 -34.72 -2.87 44.14
CA SER A 175 -36.15 -2.54 44.06
C SER A 175 -36.87 -2.65 42.72
N LEU A 176 -37.61 -3.77 42.62
CA LEU A 176 -38.79 -3.95 41.80
C LEU A 176 -39.96 -3.06 42.23
N PRO A 177 -40.81 -2.61 41.34
CA PRO A 177 -42.26 -2.72 41.57
C PRO A 177 -42.97 -3.51 40.44
N GLU A 178 -43.96 -4.22 40.91
CA GLU A 178 -44.86 -5.11 40.18
C GLU A 178 -45.76 -4.37 39.17
N ASP A 179 -46.09 -5.11 38.12
CA ASP A 179 -47.35 -5.14 37.36
C ASP A 179 -47.74 -3.95 36.50
N GLN A 180 -47.35 -4.03 35.20
CA GLN A 180 -48.22 -3.63 34.11
C GLN A 180 -48.03 -4.59 32.94
N THR A 181 -49.00 -5.50 32.76
CA THR A 181 -49.23 -6.31 31.58
C THR A 181 -49.46 -5.39 30.38
N THR A 182 -48.37 -5.10 29.66
CA THR A 182 -48.48 -4.63 28.28
C THR A 182 -48.25 -5.86 27.40
N ASP A 183 -49.22 -6.17 26.53
CA ASP A 183 -49.07 -7.16 25.45
C ASP A 183 -47.83 -6.78 24.59
N GLN A 184 -46.66 -7.23 25.01
CA GLN A 184 -45.50 -7.22 24.15
C GLN A 184 -45.73 -8.28 23.07
N VAL A 185 -45.98 -7.82 21.86
CA VAL A 185 -45.82 -8.63 20.67
C VAL A 185 -44.35 -9.00 20.61
N THR A 186 -44.00 -10.17 21.14
CA THR A 186 -42.68 -10.75 21.00
C THR A 186 -42.48 -11.01 19.53
N ALA A 187 -41.63 -10.20 18.90
CA ALA A 187 -41.22 -10.43 17.51
C ALA A 187 -40.67 -11.88 17.42
N ASP A 188 -41.10 -12.61 16.40
CA ASP A 188 -40.61 -13.95 16.14
C ASP A 188 -39.08 -13.93 15.99
N GLU A 189 -38.37 -14.83 16.67
CA GLU A 189 -36.91 -14.94 16.66
C GLU A 189 -36.36 -14.98 15.23
N ALA A 190 -37.09 -15.58 14.29
CA ALA A 190 -36.74 -15.61 12.87
C ALA A 190 -36.74 -14.19 12.25
N THR A 191 -37.67 -13.34 12.65
CA THR A 191 -37.77 -11.94 12.17
C THR A 191 -36.64 -11.08 12.73
N VAL A 192 -36.32 -11.23 14.04
CA VAL A 192 -35.18 -10.56 14.68
C VAL A 192 -33.88 -10.94 13.99
N ASN A 193 -33.65 -12.24 13.78
CA ASN A 193 -32.42 -12.71 13.12
C ASN A 193 -32.30 -12.21 11.68
N ALA A 194 -33.39 -12.20 10.91
CA ALA A 194 -33.38 -11.70 9.54
C ALA A 194 -33.05 -10.20 9.47
N LEU A 195 -33.57 -9.41 10.41
CA LEU A 195 -33.30 -7.98 10.50
C LEU A 195 -31.87 -7.71 11.01
N ALA A 196 -31.41 -8.48 12.00
CA ALA A 196 -30.05 -8.41 12.50
C ALA A 196 -28.99 -8.67 11.40
N GLU A 197 -29.22 -9.64 10.52
CA GLU A 197 -28.31 -9.88 9.37
C GLU A 197 -28.28 -8.68 8.41
N GLN A 198 -29.39 -7.94 8.25
CA GLN A 198 -29.39 -6.71 7.45
C GLN A 198 -28.60 -5.58 8.11
N TYR A 199 -28.72 -5.41 9.43
CA TYR A 199 -27.92 -4.44 10.18
C TYR A 199 -26.44 -4.80 10.14
N PHE A 200 -26.10 -6.07 10.35
CA PHE A 200 -24.72 -6.57 10.25
C PHE A 200 -24.13 -6.28 8.87
N ALA A 201 -24.84 -6.61 7.79
CA ALA A 201 -24.38 -6.37 6.43
C ALA A 201 -24.20 -4.87 6.11
N LYS A 202 -25.04 -3.98 6.67
CA LYS A 202 -24.90 -2.53 6.52
C LYS A 202 -23.72 -1.95 7.29
N ALA A 203 -23.36 -2.55 8.43
CA ALA A 203 -22.26 -2.09 9.27
C ALA A 203 -20.90 -2.53 8.71
N LEU A 204 -20.86 -3.54 7.84
CA LEU A 204 -19.64 -3.93 7.16
C LEU A 204 -19.22 -2.86 6.15
N PRO A 205 -17.93 -2.47 6.12
CA PRO A 205 -17.45 -1.55 5.11
C PRO A 205 -17.70 -2.13 3.72
N SER A 206 -18.40 -1.38 2.88
CA SER A 206 -18.50 -1.72 1.47
C SER A 206 -17.12 -1.54 0.83
N THR A 207 -16.65 -2.54 0.11
CA THR A 207 -15.44 -2.39 -0.71
C THR A 207 -15.63 -1.23 -1.68
N VAL A 208 -14.68 -0.31 -1.62
CA VAL A 208 -14.56 0.80 -2.58
C VAL A 208 -14.14 0.26 -3.94
#